data_2a9181b3b7234a404c94d457ec9acfaa
#
_entry.id   2a9181b3b7234a404c94d457ec9acfaa
#
_cell.length_a   1.000
_cell.length_b   1.000
_cell.length_c   1.000
_cell.angle_alpha   90.00
_cell.angle_beta   90.00
_cell.angle_gamma   90.00
#
_symmetry.space_group_name_H-M   'P 1'
#
loop_
_entity.id
_entity.type
_entity.pdbx_description
1 polymer ?
#
loop_
_entity_poly.entity_id
_entity_poly.type
_entity_poly.pdbx_seq_one_letter_code
_entity_poly.pdbx_strand_id
1 'polypeptide(L)'
;MMKTILTGLALWFCTLGAMAQQQAAKPFQGRIGNAEYRIYIQMNFYDNNVEVPEQELLGTMSGFLGDSIDSRKWLITSAKVRKNVATLQIINDYGSEDLVATLTKNSDNTFTLKQMDGSAIRIARNRKWKKLPKELVFVRSK
;
A
#
# COMPACT_ATOMS: atom_id res chain seq x y z
N MET A 1 37.40 -57.27 -7.63
CA MET A 1 37.07 -56.93 -7.47
C MET A 1 36.52 -55.94 -7.21
N MET A 2 36.06 -55.30 -7.22
CA MET A 2 35.54 -54.47 -6.98
C MET A 2 34.92 -53.62 -7.07
N LYS A 3 34.43 -53.08 -7.08
CA LYS A 3 33.83 -52.39 -7.14
C LYS A 3 33.33 -51.41 -6.92
N THR A 4 33.00 -50.84 -6.70
CA THR A 4 32.61 -49.95 -6.53
C THR A 4 31.92 -49.15 -6.51
N ILE A 5 31.45 -48.55 -6.46
CA ILE A 5 30.78 -47.85 -6.41
C ILE A 5 30.34 -46.78 -6.13
N LEU A 6 29.93 -46.19 -5.99
CA LEU A 6 29.54 -45.21 -5.70
C LEU A 6 28.91 -44.33 -6.02
N THR A 7 28.55 -43.84 -6.00
CA THR A 7 28.17 -43.07 -6.43
C THR A 7 27.05 -42.49 -6.24
N GLY A 8 26.54 -41.91 -6.48
CA GLY A 8 25.44 -41.47 -6.38
C GLY A 8 25.08 -40.55 -5.53
N LEU A 9 25.45 -39.78 -5.34
CA LEU A 9 25.24 -39.00 -4.49
C LEU A 9 24.99 -37.73 -4.84
N ALA A 10 24.99 -37.25 -5.63
CA ALA A 10 24.99 -36.04 -5.91
C ALA A 10 23.76 -35.42 -6.17
N LEU A 11 22.80 -35.88 -6.18
CA LEU A 11 21.70 -35.28 -6.49
C LEU A 11 20.95 -34.62 -5.57
N TRP A 12 21.29 -34.29 -4.51
CA TRP A 12 20.55 -33.77 -3.51
C TRP A 12 20.51 -32.37 -3.43
N PHE A 13 21.08 -31.60 -4.20
CA PHE A 13 21.21 -30.35 -3.96
C PHE A 13 20.24 -29.50 -4.53
N CYS A 14 19.49 -29.75 -5.39
CA CYS A 14 18.76 -28.83 -6.10
C CYS A 14 17.51 -28.33 -5.54
N THR A 15 17.07 -28.86 -4.46
CA THR A 15 15.75 -28.50 -4.09
C THR A 15 15.65 -27.44 -3.12
N LEU A 16 16.75 -27.07 -2.52
CA LEU A 16 16.62 -26.11 -1.50
C LEU A 16 16.45 -24.71 -1.96
N GLY A 17 16.90 -24.38 -3.08
CA GLY A 17 16.85 -23.02 -3.51
C GLY A 17 15.48 -22.52 -3.88
N ALA A 18 14.63 -23.39 -4.28
CA ALA A 18 13.34 -22.95 -4.75
C ALA A 18 12.44 -22.49 -3.66
N MET A 19 12.63 -22.94 -2.45
CA MET A 19 11.72 -22.55 -1.43
C MET A 19 11.95 -21.16 -0.92
N ALA A 20 13.11 -20.65 -1.08
CA ALA A 20 13.39 -19.34 -0.57
C ALA A 20 12.70 -18.25 -1.33
N GLN A 21 12.17 -18.58 -2.50
CA GLN A 21 11.57 -17.55 -3.27
C GLN A 21 10.08 -17.43 -3.10
N GLN A 22 9.53 -18.19 -2.22
CA GLN A 22 8.11 -18.15 -2.07
C GLN A 22 7.67 -17.39 -0.87
N GLN A 23 8.29 -16.30 -0.59
CA GLN A 23 7.82 -15.47 0.48
C GLN A 23 6.47 -14.90 0.13
N ALA A 24 5.60 -14.81 1.08
CA ALA A 24 4.29 -14.26 0.86
C ALA A 24 4.41 -12.82 0.39
N ALA A 25 3.69 -12.48 -0.61
CA ALA A 25 3.68 -11.12 -1.11
C ALA A 25 3.04 -10.20 -0.08
N LYS A 26 3.57 -8.99 0.03
CA LYS A 26 3.04 -7.96 0.90
C LYS A 26 2.52 -6.82 0.04
N PRO A 27 1.33 -6.96 -0.53
CA PRO A 27 0.84 -5.95 -1.48
C PRO A 27 0.61 -4.59 -0.85
N PHE A 28 0.28 -4.53 0.44
CA PHE A 28 -0.04 -3.26 1.08
C PHE A 28 1.19 -2.63 1.74
N GLN A 29 2.30 -2.65 1.03
CA GLN A 29 3.55 -2.05 1.46
C GLN A 29 4.19 -1.34 0.27
N GLY A 30 4.66 -0.13 0.45
CA GLY A 30 5.31 0.64 -0.59
C GLY A 30 4.43 1.76 -1.12
N ARG A 31 4.63 2.13 -2.36
CA ARG A 31 3.93 3.27 -2.95
C ARG A 31 3.13 2.85 -4.17
N ILE A 32 1.90 3.36 -4.24
CA ILE A 32 1.05 3.21 -5.41
C ILE A 32 0.61 4.61 -5.84
N GLY A 33 0.37 4.80 -7.11
CA GLY A 33 0.05 6.12 -7.64
C GLY A 33 -1.11 6.14 -8.60
N ASN A 34 -1.74 7.31 -8.70
CA ASN A 34 -2.78 7.57 -9.67
C ASN A 34 -2.33 8.77 -10.51
N ALA A 35 -2.06 8.52 -11.79
CA ALA A 35 -1.51 9.55 -12.66
C ALA A 35 -2.51 10.62 -13.04
N GLU A 36 -3.77 10.25 -13.13
CA GLU A 36 -4.82 11.20 -13.53
C GLU A 36 -4.94 12.36 -12.55
N TYR A 37 -4.93 12.07 -11.25
CA TYR A 37 -5.05 13.10 -10.24
C TYR A 37 -3.70 13.46 -9.63
N ARG A 38 -2.63 12.79 -10.05
CA ARG A 38 -1.27 13.06 -9.58
C ARG A 38 -1.14 12.92 -8.06
N ILE A 39 -1.78 11.90 -7.55
CA ILE A 39 -1.75 11.56 -6.12
C ILE A 39 -1.15 10.17 -5.94
N TYR A 40 -0.75 9.87 -4.72
CA TYR A 40 -0.13 8.58 -4.41
C TYR A 40 -0.51 8.17 -2.98
N ILE A 41 -0.36 6.88 -2.71
CA ILE A 41 -0.49 6.35 -1.36
C ILE A 41 0.84 5.73 -0.98
N GLN A 42 1.41 6.16 0.13
CA GLN A 42 2.57 5.56 0.74
C GLN A 42 2.06 4.76 1.94
N MET A 43 2.42 3.49 2.02
CA MET A 43 1.80 2.62 3.01
C MET A 43 2.72 1.53 3.53
N ASN A 44 2.44 1.08 4.73
CA ASN A 44 2.91 -0.20 5.26
C ASN A 44 1.87 -0.63 6.28
N PHE A 45 0.87 -1.38 5.80
CA PHE A 45 -0.25 -1.76 6.65
C PHE A 45 0.09 -2.94 7.55
N TYR A 46 1.28 -3.48 7.44
CA TYR A 46 1.73 -4.59 8.26
C TYR A 46 2.51 -4.09 9.48
N ASP A 47 3.41 -3.13 9.27
CA ASP A 47 4.28 -2.63 10.33
C ASP A 47 3.85 -1.29 10.90
N ASN A 48 2.97 -0.58 10.22
CA ASN A 48 2.46 0.74 10.65
C ASN A 48 3.57 1.69 11.02
N ASN A 49 4.61 1.71 10.22
CA ASN A 49 5.83 2.46 10.51
C ASN A 49 6.06 3.63 9.54
N VAL A 50 5.02 4.12 8.93
CA VAL A 50 5.16 5.20 7.95
C VAL A 50 5.20 6.54 8.66
N GLU A 51 6.27 7.31 8.39
CA GLU A 51 6.35 8.66 8.88
C GLU A 51 5.75 9.58 7.83
N VAL A 52 4.88 10.47 8.25
CA VAL A 52 4.24 11.41 7.35
C VAL A 52 5.05 12.69 7.33
N PRO A 53 5.57 13.12 6.19
CA PRO A 53 6.35 14.35 6.11
C PRO A 53 5.57 15.54 6.67
N GLU A 54 6.25 16.34 7.47
CA GLU A 54 5.67 17.53 8.09
C GLU A 54 4.67 17.24 9.20
N GLN A 55 4.52 15.97 9.56
CA GLN A 55 3.60 15.57 10.63
C GLN A 55 4.34 14.69 11.66
N GLU A 56 5.61 14.98 11.89
CA GLU A 56 6.45 14.13 12.73
C GLU A 56 5.94 14.01 14.15
N LEU A 57 5.26 15.03 14.64
CA LEU A 57 4.72 14.97 15.99
C LEU A 57 3.62 13.94 16.17
N LEU A 58 3.01 13.49 15.07
CA LEU A 58 1.98 12.47 15.16
C LEU A 58 2.58 11.06 15.22
N GLY A 59 3.90 10.93 15.04
CA GLY A 59 4.55 9.63 15.06
C GLY A 59 4.31 8.87 13.76
N THR A 60 4.42 7.55 13.85
CA THR A 60 4.23 6.70 12.68
C THR A 60 2.79 6.24 12.58
N MET A 61 2.36 5.88 11.38
CA MET A 61 1.01 5.38 11.15
C MET A 61 1.00 4.41 9.99
N SER A 62 -0.17 3.96 9.56
CA SER A 62 -0.29 2.97 8.49
C SER A 62 0.13 3.53 7.14
N GLY A 63 -0.11 4.80 6.89
CA GLY A 63 0.26 5.40 5.61
C GLY A 63 -0.38 6.76 5.42
N PHE A 64 -0.28 7.28 4.21
CA PHE A 64 -0.94 8.53 3.86
C PHE A 64 -1.17 8.61 2.37
N LEU A 65 -2.18 9.41 2.00
CA LEU A 65 -2.42 9.77 0.61
C LEU A 65 -1.80 11.14 0.42
N GLY A 66 -0.83 11.21 -0.45
CA GLY A 66 -0.10 12.44 -0.76
C GLY A 66 -0.44 12.97 -2.13
N ASP A 67 -0.01 14.18 -2.38
CA ASP A 67 -0.32 14.89 -3.60
C ASP A 67 0.98 15.43 -4.18
N SER A 68 1.21 15.22 -5.46
CA SER A 68 2.44 15.69 -6.10
C SER A 68 2.43 17.20 -6.36
N ILE A 69 1.27 17.84 -6.23
CA ILE A 69 1.12 19.26 -6.53
C ILE A 69 0.96 20.09 -5.26
N ASP A 70 0.32 19.53 -4.24
CA ASP A 70 -0.05 20.28 -3.03
C ASP A 70 0.47 19.52 -1.81
N SER A 71 0.84 20.22 -0.76
CA SER A 71 1.45 19.59 0.42
C SER A 71 0.44 18.97 1.36
N ARG A 72 -0.84 19.19 1.20
CA ARG A 72 -1.86 18.63 2.08
C ARG A 72 -1.98 17.13 1.88
N LYS A 73 -2.24 16.44 2.97
CA LYS A 73 -2.27 14.99 2.94
C LYS A 73 -3.50 14.46 3.65
N TRP A 74 -3.86 13.24 3.32
CA TRP A 74 -4.88 12.50 4.08
C TRP A 74 -4.15 11.36 4.75
N LEU A 75 -4.33 11.23 6.05
CA LEU A 75 -3.57 10.31 6.89
C LEU A 75 -4.33 9.01 7.06
N ILE A 76 -3.67 7.89 6.83
CA ILE A 76 -4.26 6.58 7.07
C ILE A 76 -3.83 6.16 8.45
N THR A 77 -4.70 6.38 9.42
CA THR A 77 -4.36 6.18 10.83
C THR A 77 -4.42 4.72 11.23
N SER A 78 -5.21 3.92 10.55
CA SER A 78 -5.22 2.48 10.77
C SER A 78 -5.66 1.75 9.52
N ALA A 79 -5.25 0.50 9.40
CA ALA A 79 -5.61 -0.36 8.30
C ALA A 79 -5.79 -1.78 8.82
N LYS A 80 -6.86 -2.44 8.41
CA LYS A 80 -7.08 -3.85 8.71
C LYS A 80 -7.07 -4.61 7.42
N VAL A 81 -6.06 -5.46 7.25
CA VAL A 81 -5.89 -6.25 6.04
C VAL A 81 -6.57 -7.60 6.20
N ARG A 82 -7.39 -7.94 5.21
CA ARG A 82 -8.04 -9.22 5.20
C ARG A 82 -7.99 -9.72 3.77
N LYS A 83 -7.13 -10.64 3.49
CA LYS A 83 -6.86 -11.15 2.15
C LYS A 83 -6.42 -9.99 1.24
N ASN A 84 -7.13 -9.72 0.18
CA ASN A 84 -6.78 -8.68 -0.77
C ASN A 84 -7.44 -7.33 -0.50
N VAL A 85 -8.06 -7.17 0.66
CA VAL A 85 -8.79 -5.94 0.99
C VAL A 85 -8.28 -5.38 2.30
N ALA A 86 -7.95 -4.12 2.30
CA ALA A 86 -7.61 -3.38 3.51
C ALA A 86 -8.72 -2.38 3.81
N THR A 87 -9.21 -2.36 5.04
CA THR A 87 -10.19 -1.37 5.49
C THR A 87 -9.43 -0.28 6.22
N LEU A 88 -9.62 0.95 5.80
CA LEU A 88 -8.82 2.09 6.22
C LEU A 88 -9.62 3.09 7.00
N GLN A 89 -9.01 3.64 8.05
CA GLN A 89 -9.49 4.84 8.72
C GLN A 89 -8.63 5.99 8.22
N ILE A 90 -9.24 7.00 7.67
CA ILE A 90 -8.54 8.10 7.03
C ILE A 90 -9.01 9.42 7.62
N ILE A 91 -8.08 10.32 7.90
CA ILE A 91 -8.40 11.66 8.36
C ILE A 91 -7.63 12.66 7.50
N ASN A 92 -8.13 13.88 7.42
CA ASN A 92 -7.35 14.93 6.78
C ASN A 92 -6.23 15.38 7.73
N ASP A 93 -5.27 16.12 7.23
CA ASP A 93 -4.11 16.49 8.05
C ASP A 93 -4.42 17.55 9.11
N TYR A 94 -5.60 18.12 9.09
CA TYR A 94 -6.07 18.99 10.16
C TYR A 94 -6.89 18.24 11.20
N GLY A 95 -7.27 16.99 10.90
CA GLY A 95 -8.06 16.19 11.82
C GLY A 95 -9.53 16.59 11.92
N SER A 96 -10.01 17.40 11.00
CA SER A 96 -11.40 17.87 11.05
C SER A 96 -12.36 17.02 10.23
N GLU A 97 -11.87 16.17 9.35
CA GLU A 97 -12.69 15.31 8.52
C GLU A 97 -12.14 13.90 8.54
N ASP A 98 -13.02 12.93 8.55
CA ASP A 98 -12.62 11.52 8.56
C ASP A 98 -13.54 10.69 7.68
N LEU A 99 -13.04 9.56 7.25
CA LEU A 99 -13.82 8.62 6.46
C LEU A 99 -13.27 7.22 6.62
N VAL A 100 -14.08 6.26 6.21
CA VAL A 100 -13.69 4.86 6.07
C VAL A 100 -13.60 4.58 4.59
N ALA A 101 -12.56 3.88 4.20
CA ALA A 101 -12.36 3.47 2.81
C ALA A 101 -11.84 2.05 2.76
N THR A 102 -11.94 1.42 1.60
CA THR A 102 -11.30 0.15 1.37
C THR A 102 -10.26 0.30 0.26
N LEU A 103 -9.18 -0.42 0.37
CA LEU A 103 -8.17 -0.51 -0.68
C LEU A 103 -8.06 -1.97 -1.05
N THR A 104 -8.43 -2.31 -2.28
CA THR A 104 -8.44 -3.69 -2.76
C THR A 104 -7.33 -3.91 -3.75
N LYS A 105 -6.52 -4.94 -3.53
CA LYS A 105 -5.52 -5.33 -4.50
C LYS A 105 -6.17 -6.18 -5.56
N ASN A 106 -6.11 -5.72 -6.80
CA ASN A 106 -6.69 -6.41 -7.93
C ASN A 106 -5.71 -7.42 -8.52
N SER A 107 -6.19 -8.28 -9.41
CA SER A 107 -5.38 -9.36 -9.97
C SER A 107 -4.29 -8.87 -10.90
N ASP A 108 -4.40 -7.66 -11.43
CA ASP A 108 -3.48 -7.11 -12.41
C ASP A 108 -2.47 -6.13 -11.82
N ASN A 109 -2.20 -6.24 -10.54
CA ASN A 109 -1.24 -5.39 -9.86
C ASN A 109 -1.71 -3.94 -9.70
N THR A 110 -2.98 -3.70 -9.85
CA THR A 110 -3.58 -2.41 -9.55
C THR A 110 -4.32 -2.49 -8.22
N PHE A 111 -4.70 -1.33 -7.70
CA PHE A 111 -5.40 -1.24 -6.43
C PHE A 111 -6.60 -0.32 -6.62
N THR A 112 -7.73 -0.67 -6.05
CA THR A 112 -8.92 0.17 -6.10
C THR A 112 -9.19 0.75 -4.71
N LEU A 113 -9.16 2.06 -4.63
CA LEU A 113 -9.56 2.78 -3.41
C LEU A 113 -11.03 3.14 -3.53
N LYS A 114 -11.83 2.72 -2.57
CA LYS A 114 -13.24 3.02 -2.56
C LYS A 114 -13.60 3.74 -1.27
N GLN A 115 -14.11 4.94 -1.37
CA GLN A 115 -14.55 5.71 -0.22
C GLN A 115 -15.92 5.20 0.22
N MET A 116 -16.03 4.80 1.49
CA MET A 116 -17.25 4.15 1.98
C MET A 116 -18.15 5.13 2.75
N ASP A 117 -17.69 5.55 3.89
CA ASP A 117 -18.50 6.31 4.81
C ASP A 117 -17.74 7.49 5.33
N GLY A 118 -18.40 8.60 5.51
CA GLY A 118 -17.78 9.81 6.07
C GLY A 118 -17.54 10.88 5.03
N SER A 119 -16.50 11.68 5.26
CA SER A 119 -16.17 12.80 4.39
C SER A 119 -15.64 12.33 3.05
N ALA A 120 -15.80 13.12 2.01
CA ALA A 120 -15.20 12.84 0.72
C ALA A 120 -13.78 13.38 0.71
N ILE A 121 -12.85 12.64 0.10
CA ILE A 121 -11.48 13.11 -0.07
C ILE A 121 -11.47 14.23 -1.10
N ARG A 122 -10.84 15.33 -0.74
CA ARG A 122 -10.70 16.49 -1.63
C ARG A 122 -9.23 16.83 -1.77
N ILE A 123 -8.87 17.33 -2.93
CA ILE A 123 -7.53 17.81 -3.21
C ILE A 123 -7.61 19.26 -3.68
N ALA A 124 -6.54 20.02 -3.52
CA ALA A 124 -6.50 21.42 -3.93
C ALA A 124 -5.97 21.52 -5.35
N ARG A 125 -6.72 22.17 -6.22
CA ARG A 125 -6.31 22.41 -7.61
C ARG A 125 -6.77 23.81 -8.03
N ASN A 126 -5.83 24.61 -8.46
CA ASN A 126 -6.14 25.97 -8.93
C ASN A 126 -6.90 26.78 -7.87
N ARG A 127 -6.46 26.65 -6.62
CA ARG A 127 -7.06 27.37 -5.48
C ARG A 127 -8.49 26.97 -5.18
N LYS A 128 -8.91 25.81 -5.65
CA LYS A 128 -10.24 25.28 -5.37
C LYS A 128 -10.13 23.86 -4.84
N TRP A 129 -11.11 23.45 -4.09
CA TRP A 129 -11.19 22.08 -3.64
C TRP A 129 -11.85 21.24 -4.71
N LYS A 130 -11.20 20.14 -5.04
CA LYS A 130 -11.73 19.18 -6.00
C LYS A 130 -12.00 17.86 -5.29
N LYS A 131 -13.24 17.42 -5.35
CA LYS A 131 -13.63 16.16 -4.75
C LYS A 131 -13.16 15.02 -5.64
N LEU A 132 -12.54 14.02 -5.04
CA LEU A 132 -12.12 12.82 -5.79
C LEU A 132 -13.31 11.91 -6.05
N PRO A 133 -13.28 11.15 -7.14
CA PRO A 133 -14.29 10.13 -7.39
C PRO A 133 -14.33 9.12 -6.26
N LYS A 134 -15.48 8.53 -6.04
CA LYS A 134 -15.67 7.56 -4.97
C LYS A 134 -14.77 6.35 -5.14
N GLU A 135 -14.47 5.97 -6.35
CA GLU A 135 -13.54 4.89 -6.65
C GLU A 135 -12.40 5.39 -7.52
N LEU A 136 -11.18 5.04 -7.15
CA LEU A 136 -10.00 5.38 -7.90
C LEU A 136 -9.07 4.20 -8.01
N VAL A 137 -8.42 4.05 -9.13
CA VAL A 137 -7.46 2.97 -9.35
C VAL A 137 -6.04 3.52 -9.23
N PHE A 138 -5.22 2.81 -8.49
CA PHE A 138 -3.81 3.13 -8.29
C PHE A 138 -2.96 2.02 -8.87
N VAL A 139 -1.74 2.35 -9.26
CA VAL A 139 -0.81 1.40 -9.85
C VAL A 139 0.47 1.41 -9.04
N ARG A 140 1.08 0.25 -8.88
CA ARG A 140 2.32 0.12 -8.12
C ARG A 140 3.43 0.94 -8.78
N SER A 141 4.13 1.72 -7.99
CA SER A 141 5.30 2.45 -8.46
C SER A 141 6.46 1.47 -8.66
N LYS A 142 7.20 1.65 -9.70
CA LYS A 142 8.37 0.81 -9.99
C LYS A 142 9.61 1.31 -9.27
#